data_ffba4a4006e975a51970513bea5f9d42
#
_entry.id   ffba4a4006e975a51970513bea5f9d42
#
_cell.length_a   1.000
_cell.length_b   1.000
_cell.length_c   1.000
_cell.angle_alpha   90.00
_cell.angle_beta   90.00
_cell.angle_gamma   90.00
#
_symmetry.space_group_name_H-M   'P 1'
#
loop_
_entity.id
_entity.type
_entity.pdbx_description
1 polymer ?
#
loop_
_entity_poly.entity_id
_entity_poly.type
_entity_poly.pdbx_seq_one_letter_code
_entity_poly.pdbx_strand_id
1 'polypeptide(L)'
;MATPTPTEIVPSAQVLSHAARIAIQQDKPIMLDYYTESLDGRAFMGEDADTKEKVLIKSSDEFTSMVQKVYKVQEDFIILTENSLYIISSKIEKRRIQAKALREKYES
;
A
#
# COMPACT_ATOMS: atom_id res chain seq x y z
N MET A 1 -17.55 17.01 20.36
CA MET A 1 -16.87 16.11 19.42
C MET A 1 -15.77 16.89 18.72
N ALA A 2 -14.54 16.43 18.84
CA ALA A 2 -13.42 17.15 18.24
C ALA A 2 -13.41 16.91 16.73
N THR A 3 -13.33 17.99 15.96
CA THR A 3 -13.07 17.89 14.54
C THR A 3 -11.59 17.57 14.36
N PRO A 4 -11.23 16.70 13.39
CA PRO A 4 -9.83 16.46 13.10
C PRO A 4 -9.14 17.77 12.74
N THR A 5 -7.90 17.93 13.14
CA THR A 5 -7.12 19.07 12.73
C THR A 5 -6.87 19.00 11.22
N PRO A 6 -6.68 20.13 10.53
CA PRO A 6 -6.42 20.11 9.09
C PRO A 6 -5.19 19.29 8.70
N THR A 7 -4.30 19.01 9.65
CA THR A 7 -3.09 18.21 9.41
C THR A 7 -3.33 16.71 9.54
N GLU A 8 -4.49 16.30 10.06
CA GLU A 8 -4.81 14.87 10.19
C GLU A 8 -5.45 14.36 8.92
N ILE A 9 -4.71 13.57 8.16
CA ILE A 9 -5.19 12.97 6.94
C ILE A 9 -5.41 11.49 7.21
N VAL A 10 -6.65 11.05 7.04
CA VAL A 10 -7.03 9.66 7.25
C VAL A 10 -7.78 9.13 6.03
N PRO A 11 -7.77 7.82 5.81
CA PRO A 11 -8.59 7.23 4.75
C PRO A 11 -10.07 7.45 5.02
N SER A 12 -10.89 7.42 3.96
CA SER A 12 -12.33 7.59 4.11
C SER A 12 -12.96 6.44 4.90
N ALA A 13 -14.11 6.71 5.51
CA ALA A 13 -14.85 5.69 6.24
C ALA A 13 -15.23 4.53 5.32
N GLN A 14 -15.51 4.80 4.06
CA GLN A 14 -15.87 3.75 3.11
C GLN A 14 -14.71 2.81 2.81
N VAL A 15 -13.51 3.35 2.58
CA VAL A 15 -12.36 2.48 2.33
C VAL A 15 -11.99 1.67 3.56
N LEU A 16 -12.11 2.25 4.74
CA LEU A 16 -11.86 1.53 6.00
C LEU A 16 -12.86 0.40 6.19
N SER A 17 -14.13 0.62 5.88
CA SER A 17 -15.17 -0.40 5.96
C SER A 17 -14.90 -1.55 4.99
N HIS A 18 -14.54 -1.25 3.75
CA HIS A 18 -14.19 -2.27 2.77
C HIS A 18 -12.95 -3.05 3.19
N ALA A 19 -11.94 -2.35 3.69
CA ALA A 19 -10.71 -3.00 4.15
C ALA A 19 -11.01 -3.94 5.32
N ALA A 20 -11.88 -3.54 6.24
CA ALA A 20 -12.26 -4.39 7.37
C ALA A 20 -12.91 -5.69 6.90
N ARG A 21 -13.78 -5.64 5.89
CA ARG A 21 -14.39 -6.84 5.33
C ARG A 21 -13.37 -7.78 4.73
N ILE A 22 -12.45 -7.24 3.94
CA ILE A 22 -11.40 -8.04 3.32
C ILE A 22 -10.47 -8.63 4.38
N ALA A 23 -10.12 -7.83 5.40
CA ALA A 23 -9.27 -8.29 6.49
C ALA A 23 -9.89 -9.49 7.23
N ILE A 24 -11.19 -9.45 7.45
CA ILE A 24 -11.90 -10.57 8.09
C ILE A 24 -11.90 -11.79 7.17
N GLN A 25 -12.20 -11.61 5.90
CA GLN A 25 -12.26 -12.72 4.93
C GLN A 25 -10.90 -13.38 4.72
N GLN A 26 -9.85 -12.60 4.68
CA GLN A 26 -8.49 -13.06 4.38
C GLN A 26 -7.68 -13.38 5.64
N ASP A 27 -8.21 -13.02 6.81
CA ASP A 27 -7.51 -13.17 8.09
C ASP A 27 -6.14 -12.47 8.06
N LYS A 28 -6.17 -11.19 7.66
CA LYS A 28 -4.96 -10.37 7.51
C LYS A 28 -5.13 -9.02 8.19
N PRO A 29 -4.08 -8.47 8.80
CA PRO A 29 -4.16 -7.15 9.42
C PRO A 29 -4.24 -6.04 8.38
N ILE A 30 -4.82 -4.90 8.79
CA ILE A 30 -4.83 -3.68 8.01
C ILE A 30 -3.68 -2.80 8.47
N MET A 31 -2.84 -2.39 7.53
CA MET A 31 -1.69 -1.53 7.79
C MET A 31 -1.95 -0.15 7.19
N LEU A 32 -1.79 0.87 8.02
CA LEU A 32 -2.03 2.26 7.62
C LEU A 32 -0.74 3.06 7.49
N ASP A 33 0.39 2.42 7.71
CA ASP A 33 1.69 3.08 7.79
C ASP A 33 2.22 3.60 6.45
N TYR A 34 1.60 3.20 5.33
CA TYR A 34 1.98 3.70 4.00
C TYR A 34 1.06 4.83 3.50
N TYR A 35 -0.02 5.13 4.22
CA TYR A 35 -1.03 6.04 3.70
C TYR A 35 -0.50 7.47 3.51
N THR A 36 0.07 8.05 4.55
CA THR A 36 0.60 9.41 4.48
C THR A 36 1.73 9.53 3.46
N GLU A 37 2.64 8.56 3.46
CA GLU A 37 3.75 8.55 2.53
C GLU A 37 3.29 8.40 1.08
N SER A 38 2.15 7.75 0.84
CA SER A 38 1.60 7.64 -0.52
C SER A 38 1.08 8.99 -1.02
N LEU A 39 0.70 9.87 -0.10
CA LEU A 39 0.21 11.21 -0.46
C LEU A 39 1.35 12.21 -0.69
N ASP A 40 2.43 12.08 0.06
CA ASP A 40 3.51 13.08 0.01
C ASP A 40 4.71 12.66 -0.87
N GLY A 41 4.59 11.55 -1.57
CA GLY A 41 5.61 11.11 -2.51
C GLY A 41 6.77 10.33 -1.91
N ARG A 42 6.73 10.03 -0.61
CA ARG A 42 7.79 9.23 0.04
C ARG A 42 7.61 7.73 -0.15
N ALA A 43 6.41 7.31 -0.53
CA ALA A 43 6.16 5.93 -0.90
C ALA A 43 5.69 5.87 -2.34
N PHE A 44 6.02 4.81 -3.02
CA PHE A 44 5.56 4.61 -4.40
C PHE A 44 5.24 3.14 -4.65
N MET A 45 4.49 2.89 -5.72
CA MET A 45 4.21 1.53 -6.16
C MET A 45 5.20 1.16 -7.26
N GLY A 46 6.07 0.20 -6.96
CA GLY A 46 7.01 -0.31 -7.94
C GLY A 46 6.39 -1.43 -8.75
N GLU A 47 6.57 -1.41 -10.06
CA GLU A 47 6.15 -2.48 -10.94
C GLU A 47 7.36 -3.03 -11.67
N ASP A 48 7.56 -4.34 -11.58
CA ASP A 48 8.67 -4.98 -12.26
C ASP A 48 8.45 -4.90 -13.77
N ALA A 49 9.48 -4.45 -14.49
CA ALA A 49 9.39 -4.24 -15.92
C ALA A 49 9.17 -5.54 -16.70
N ASP A 50 9.68 -6.65 -16.19
CA ASP A 50 9.60 -7.95 -16.87
C ASP A 50 8.41 -8.78 -16.44
N THR A 51 8.22 -8.93 -15.12
CA THR A 51 7.18 -9.83 -14.58
C THR A 51 5.86 -9.13 -14.31
N LYS A 52 5.85 -7.81 -14.27
CA LYS A 52 4.67 -6.98 -13.92
C LYS A 52 4.24 -7.13 -12.46
N GLU A 53 5.05 -7.74 -11.63
CA GLU A 53 4.80 -7.83 -10.19
C GLU A 53 4.88 -6.45 -9.56
N LYS A 54 4.02 -6.18 -8.58
CA LYS A 54 3.95 -4.88 -7.91
C LYS A 54 4.31 -5.01 -6.43
N VAL A 55 4.95 -3.98 -5.91
CA VAL A 55 5.40 -3.90 -4.52
C VAL A 55 5.24 -2.46 -4.06
N LEU A 56 4.79 -2.26 -2.81
CA LEU A 56 4.80 -0.93 -2.21
C LEU A 56 6.15 -0.68 -1.57
N ILE A 57 6.76 0.46 -1.85
CA ILE A 57 8.12 0.79 -1.42
C ILE A 57 8.15 2.14 -0.72
N LYS A 58 8.71 2.19 0.48
CA LYS A 58 9.03 3.44 1.19
C LYS A 58 10.49 3.83 1.00
N SER A 59 11.38 2.84 1.04
CA SER A 59 12.81 3.05 0.91
C SER A 59 13.44 1.75 0.43
N SER A 60 14.74 1.76 0.22
CA SER A 60 15.46 0.54 -0.16
C SER A 60 15.38 -0.55 0.92
N ASP A 61 15.05 -0.17 2.16
CA ASP A 61 15.00 -1.09 3.29
C ASP A 61 13.58 -1.38 3.79
N GLU A 62 12.58 -0.63 3.31
CA GLU A 62 11.19 -0.81 3.71
C GLU A 62 10.29 -0.98 2.49
N PHE A 63 9.83 -2.19 2.27
CA PHE A 63 8.89 -2.50 1.21
C PHE A 63 8.05 -3.73 1.59
N THR A 64 6.94 -3.90 0.89
CA THR A 64 5.99 -4.97 1.19
C THR A 64 6.33 -6.24 0.41
N SER A 65 5.68 -7.34 0.76
CA SER A 65 5.63 -8.49 -0.13
C SER A 65 4.83 -8.12 -1.39
N MET A 66 4.87 -8.99 -2.40
CA MET A 66 4.23 -8.71 -3.67
C MET A 66 2.73 -8.48 -3.53
N VAL A 67 2.23 -7.52 -4.30
CA VAL A 67 0.81 -7.21 -4.36
C VAL A 67 0.09 -8.36 -5.07
N GLN A 68 -0.90 -8.91 -4.41
CA GLN A 68 -1.75 -9.96 -4.97
C GLN A 68 -2.98 -9.39 -5.65
N LYS A 69 -3.54 -8.31 -5.07
CA LYS A 69 -4.77 -7.72 -5.58
C LYS A 69 -4.87 -6.26 -5.19
N VAL A 70 -5.49 -5.47 -6.05
CA VAL A 70 -5.72 -4.05 -5.83
C VAL A 70 -7.21 -3.78 -5.93
N TYR A 71 -7.77 -3.15 -4.90
CA TYR A 71 -9.16 -2.72 -4.90
C TYR A 71 -9.18 -1.20 -4.87
N LYS A 72 -9.95 -0.59 -5.78
CA LYS A 72 -10.13 0.87 -5.75
C LYS A 72 -11.45 1.20 -5.07
N VAL A 73 -11.38 2.04 -4.03
CA VAL A 73 -12.55 2.51 -3.31
C VAL A 73 -12.44 4.03 -3.23
N GLN A 74 -13.28 4.74 -3.97
CA GLN A 74 -13.23 6.19 -4.09
C GLN A 74 -11.84 6.65 -4.55
N GLU A 75 -11.15 7.46 -3.75
CA GLU A 75 -9.83 7.99 -4.12
C GLU A 75 -8.69 7.22 -3.48
N ASP A 76 -8.96 6.04 -2.94
CA ASP A 76 -7.97 5.22 -2.26
C ASP A 76 -7.88 3.84 -2.88
N PHE A 77 -6.75 3.19 -2.64
CA PHE A 77 -6.56 1.79 -2.99
C PHE A 77 -6.42 0.95 -1.73
N ILE A 78 -7.01 -0.25 -1.77
CA ILE A 78 -6.72 -1.30 -0.79
C ILE A 78 -5.81 -2.30 -1.49
N ILE A 79 -4.63 -2.50 -0.94
CA ILE A 79 -3.61 -3.36 -1.53
C ILE A 79 -3.52 -4.64 -0.71
N LEU A 80 -3.83 -5.77 -1.34
CA LEU A 80 -3.70 -7.07 -0.71
C LEU A 80 -2.34 -7.66 -1.05
N THR A 81 -1.55 -7.94 -0.01
CA THR A 81 -0.29 -8.66 -0.16
C THR A 81 -0.40 -10.02 0.52
N GLU A 82 0.67 -10.79 0.49
CA GLU A 82 0.69 -12.09 1.15
C GLU A 82 0.40 -11.98 2.65
N ASN A 83 0.90 -10.94 3.31
CA ASN A 83 0.85 -10.84 4.76
C ASN A 83 -0.18 -9.87 5.30
N SER A 84 -0.57 -8.86 4.53
CA SER A 84 -1.35 -7.74 5.07
C SER A 84 -2.16 -7.05 4.00
N LEU A 85 -3.06 -6.17 4.47
CA LEU A 85 -3.75 -5.21 3.64
C LEU A 85 -3.13 -3.84 3.90
N TYR A 86 -2.89 -3.08 2.85
CA TYR A 86 -2.41 -1.71 2.96
C TYR A 86 -3.42 -0.76 2.35
N ILE A 87 -3.68 0.35 3.01
CA ILE A 87 -4.52 1.40 2.45
C ILE A 87 -3.60 2.53 2.01
N ILE A 88 -3.70 2.91 0.76
CA ILE A 88 -2.89 3.97 0.16
C ILE A 88 -3.77 4.88 -0.67
N SER A 89 -3.28 6.08 -0.97
CA SER A 89 -3.97 6.99 -1.88
C SER A 89 -3.80 6.53 -3.33
N SER A 90 -4.84 6.71 -4.13
CA SER A 90 -4.75 6.45 -5.57
C SER A 90 -3.83 7.43 -6.29
N LYS A 91 -3.42 8.50 -5.61
CA LYS A 91 -2.44 9.46 -6.13
C LYS A 91 -1.01 9.00 -5.96
N ILE A 92 -0.79 7.82 -5.40
CA ILE A 92 0.55 7.27 -5.21
C ILE A 92 1.31 7.24 -6.54
N GLU A 93 2.59 7.58 -6.48
CA GLU A 93 3.47 7.52 -7.64
C GLU A 93 3.71 6.06 -8.04
N LYS A 94 3.78 5.82 -9.35
CA LYS A 94 4.08 4.50 -9.88
C LYS A 94 5.41 4.56 -10.61
N ARG A 95 6.31 3.61 -10.34
CA ARG A 95 7.63 3.55 -10.95
C ARG A 95 7.95 2.14 -11.43
N ARG A 96 8.76 2.06 -12.47
CA ARG A 96 9.31 0.77 -12.88
C ARG A 96 10.49 0.43 -11.99
N ILE A 97 10.57 -0.84 -11.60
CA ILE A 97 11.65 -1.34 -10.75
C ILE A 97 12.13 -2.69 -11.27
N GLN A 98 13.17 -3.20 -10.62
CA GLN A 98 13.59 -4.57 -10.77
C GLN A 98 13.35 -5.27 -9.44
N ALA A 99 12.22 -5.94 -9.30
CA ALA A 99 11.82 -6.60 -8.06
C ALA A 99 12.86 -7.64 -7.62
N LYS A 100 13.52 -8.28 -8.58
CA LYS A 100 14.58 -9.24 -8.30
C LYS A 100 15.71 -8.60 -7.49
N ALA A 101 16.09 -7.36 -7.81
CA ALA A 101 17.15 -6.68 -7.08
C ALA A 101 16.78 -6.43 -5.63
N LEU A 102 15.50 -6.11 -5.35
CA LEU A 102 15.03 -5.95 -4.00
C LEU A 102 15.08 -7.27 -3.21
N ARG A 103 14.65 -8.36 -3.83
CA ARG A 103 14.66 -9.67 -3.19
C ARG A 103 16.08 -10.13 -2.89
N GLU A 104 17.00 -9.96 -3.82
CA GLU A 104 18.41 -10.35 -3.63
C GLU A 104 19.04 -9.61 -2.46
N LYS A 105 18.70 -8.35 -2.28
CA LYS A 105 19.21 -7.54 -1.17
C LYS A 105 18.83 -8.13 0.19
N TYR A 106 17.64 -8.72 0.30
CA TYR A 106 17.14 -9.26 1.55
C TYR A 106 17.47 -10.74 1.77
N GLU A 107 17.69 -11.48 0.70
CA GLU A 107 17.99 -12.89 0.78
C GLU A 107 19.49 -13.18 0.89
N SER A 108 20.30 -12.19 0.69
CA SER A 108 21.76 -12.34 0.79
C SER A 108 22.27 -12.30 2.21
#